data_4556738eed353b33e44d39658e1dc5ee
#
_entry.id   4556738eed353b33e44d39658e1dc5ee
#
_cell.length_a   1.000
_cell.length_b   1.000
_cell.length_c   1.000
_cell.angle_alpha   90.00
_cell.angle_beta   90.00
_cell.angle_gamma   90.00
#
_symmetry.space_group_name_H-M   'P 1'
#
loop_
_entity.id
_entity.type
_entity.pdbx_description
1 polymer ?
#
loop_
_entity_poly.entity_id
_entity_poly.type
_entity_poly.pdbx_seq_one_letter_code
_entity_poly.pdbx_strand_id
1 'polypeptide(L)'
;MATEVLPAEEGEAEGCIQCQQGSKLVLFVTGKCHWGCDYCPLSDNRRETPDMFANERRCTTWEEVIEEGRAMNATGTGITGGDPMLDMDKTLEAVRQLKAAFGASHHVHAYTSIPFDPAKAAVFGLAGLDEIRFHLLDGTTTKYRETMVACAAAGITVGVELPCEPDKESQLFALLDELETVPVTFLNLNELEITVGNQDNMDVRGFNLSGGITAAAEGSAALALRLKHAASSRPYHLKFCTAKYKDAGQLRNRFRRRGQATLRPYEVLSDDDTILFGAVQTSPEDAEDDMNELQSAMDMAPGWMRYDAVQERIEMPLTVAEELAELLEVPVMLVEVHPTHERLEVGLVHLNDHR
;
A
#
# COMPACT_ATOMS: atom_id res chain seq x y z
N MET A 1 -6.58 -12.51 15.34
CA MET A 1 -5.93 -11.64 16.36
C MET A 1 -5.91 -10.24 15.79
N ALA A 2 -6.47 -9.25 16.50
CA ALA A 2 -6.44 -7.86 16.05
C ALA A 2 -4.98 -7.46 15.79
N THR A 3 -4.69 -6.94 14.60
CA THR A 3 -3.39 -6.38 14.28
C THR A 3 -3.23 -5.11 15.10
N GLU A 4 -2.35 -5.15 16.08
CA GLU A 4 -2.08 -4.03 16.97
C GLU A 4 -1.38 -2.94 16.16
N VAL A 5 -1.99 -1.75 16.08
CA VAL A 5 -1.31 -0.57 15.55
C VAL A 5 -0.22 -0.22 16.56
N LEU A 6 1.04 -0.35 16.16
CA LEU A 6 2.14 0.01 17.03
C LEU A 6 2.05 1.51 17.40
N PRO A 7 2.34 1.89 18.65
CA PRO A 7 2.40 3.30 19.02
C PRO A 7 3.51 4.00 18.21
N ALA A 8 3.24 5.23 17.76
CA ALA A 8 4.26 6.04 17.09
C ALA A 8 5.46 6.29 18.01
N GLU A 9 6.67 6.16 17.46
CA GLU A 9 7.90 6.55 18.16
C GLU A 9 8.09 8.07 18.07
N GLU A 10 8.72 8.67 19.06
CA GLU A 10 9.06 10.11 19.03
C GLU A 10 9.97 10.40 17.82
N GLY A 11 9.63 11.41 17.02
CA GLY A 11 10.36 11.77 15.80
C GLY A 11 10.04 10.90 14.57
N GLU A 12 9.09 9.98 14.68
CA GLU A 12 8.66 9.18 13.55
C GLU A 12 7.96 10.05 12.47
N ALA A 13 8.28 9.79 11.20
CA ALA A 13 7.70 10.50 10.08
C ALA A 13 6.18 10.30 9.99
N GLU A 14 5.42 11.37 9.71
CA GLU A 14 3.95 11.33 9.61
C GLU A 14 3.48 10.29 8.58
N GLY A 15 4.13 10.23 7.41
CA GLY A 15 3.83 9.22 6.40
C GLY A 15 4.03 7.78 6.89
N CYS A 16 4.91 7.54 7.86
CA CYS A 16 5.10 6.22 8.48
C CYS A 16 3.99 5.90 9.49
N ILE A 17 3.59 6.88 10.30
CA ILE A 17 2.47 6.75 11.24
C ILE A 17 1.19 6.37 10.49
N GLN A 18 0.86 7.10 9.42
CA GLN A 18 -0.30 6.81 8.59
C GLN A 18 -0.22 5.45 7.88
N CYS A 19 0.99 5.04 7.47
CA CYS A 19 1.21 3.71 6.91
C CYS A 19 0.86 2.60 7.92
N GLN A 20 1.30 2.75 9.17
CA GLN A 20 0.97 1.80 10.24
C GLN A 20 -0.53 1.74 10.52
N GLN A 21 -1.22 2.87 10.45
CA GLN A 21 -2.67 2.96 10.64
C GLN A 21 -3.48 2.42 9.46
N GLY A 22 -2.82 2.06 8.34
CA GLY A 22 -3.51 1.69 7.09
C GLY A 22 -4.26 2.85 6.44
N SER A 23 -3.97 4.09 6.84
CA SER A 23 -4.68 5.30 6.37
C SER A 23 -3.96 6.02 5.23
N LYS A 24 -2.83 5.48 4.77
CA LYS A 24 -2.05 6.05 3.67
C LYS A 24 -2.39 5.39 2.34
N LEU A 25 -2.93 6.17 1.41
CA LEU A 25 -3.07 5.77 0.01
C LEU A 25 -1.69 5.65 -0.63
N VAL A 26 -1.42 4.56 -1.34
CA VAL A 26 -0.20 4.39 -2.15
C VAL A 26 -0.54 4.75 -3.60
N LEU A 27 0.00 5.86 -4.09
CA LEU A 27 -0.23 6.34 -5.44
C LEU A 27 1.02 6.13 -6.30
N PHE A 28 0.97 5.13 -7.17
CA PHE A 28 1.95 4.91 -8.21
C PHE A 28 1.61 5.81 -9.41
N VAL A 29 2.45 6.81 -9.71
CA VAL A 29 2.14 7.80 -10.75
C VAL A 29 2.73 7.45 -12.11
N THR A 30 3.83 6.72 -12.17
CA THR A 30 4.54 6.37 -13.41
C THR A 30 5.46 5.18 -13.21
N GLY A 31 5.60 4.33 -14.23
CA GLY A 31 6.60 3.26 -14.25
C GLY A 31 7.98 3.69 -14.74
N LYS A 32 8.12 4.94 -15.22
CA LYS A 32 9.41 5.45 -15.71
C LYS A 32 10.46 5.44 -14.60
N CYS A 33 11.63 4.86 -14.88
CA CYS A 33 12.78 4.86 -13.98
C CYS A 33 14.06 4.78 -14.77
N HIS A 34 15.10 5.54 -14.38
CA HIS A 34 16.43 5.47 -15.03
C HIS A 34 17.33 4.36 -14.48
N TRP A 35 16.96 3.78 -13.34
CA TRP A 35 17.84 2.97 -12.53
C TRP A 35 17.36 1.53 -12.45
N GLY A 36 18.26 0.60 -12.85
CA GLY A 36 18.06 -0.82 -12.62
C GLY A 36 18.59 -1.21 -11.24
N CYS A 37 17.85 -0.90 -10.17
CA CYS A 37 18.23 -1.36 -8.83
C CYS A 37 18.06 -2.88 -8.74
N ASP A 38 19.10 -3.59 -8.34
CA ASP A 38 19.12 -5.06 -8.24
C ASP A 38 18.03 -5.60 -7.32
N TYR A 39 17.73 -4.85 -6.26
CA TYR A 39 16.71 -5.19 -5.25
C TYR A 39 15.29 -4.69 -5.60
N CYS A 40 15.07 -4.07 -6.75
CA CYS A 40 13.77 -3.49 -7.09
C CYS A 40 12.69 -4.57 -7.17
N PRO A 41 11.65 -4.53 -6.31
CA PRO A 41 10.60 -5.53 -6.30
C PRO A 41 9.50 -5.28 -7.33
N LEU A 42 9.65 -4.22 -8.16
CA LEU A 42 8.61 -3.79 -9.10
C LEU A 42 8.37 -4.86 -10.16
N SER A 43 7.11 -5.26 -10.31
CA SER A 43 6.68 -6.23 -11.33
C SER A 43 6.83 -5.67 -12.76
N ASP A 44 7.07 -6.55 -13.72
CA ASP A 44 7.34 -6.16 -15.12
C ASP A 44 6.20 -5.38 -15.76
N ASN A 45 4.93 -5.70 -15.42
CA ASN A 45 3.76 -4.98 -15.93
C ASN A 45 3.62 -3.54 -15.40
N ARG A 46 4.38 -3.17 -14.37
CA ARG A 46 4.46 -1.80 -13.84
C ARG A 46 5.72 -1.06 -14.29
N ARG A 47 6.67 -1.73 -14.90
CA ARG A 47 7.87 -1.09 -15.45
C ARG A 47 7.49 -0.32 -16.73
N GLU A 48 8.01 0.90 -16.85
CA GLU A 48 7.80 1.79 -18.01
C GLU A 48 6.32 2.10 -18.36
N THR A 49 5.36 1.72 -17.50
CA THR A 49 3.94 2.04 -17.75
C THR A 49 3.66 3.53 -17.50
N PRO A 50 2.87 4.18 -18.36
CA PRO A 50 2.36 5.52 -18.09
C PRO A 50 1.16 5.54 -17.14
N ASP A 51 0.61 4.37 -16.81
CA ASP A 51 -0.59 4.25 -16.01
C ASP A 51 -0.34 4.62 -14.55
N MET A 52 -1.40 5.07 -13.88
CA MET A 52 -1.42 5.26 -12.44
C MET A 52 -2.03 4.04 -11.75
N PHE A 53 -1.62 3.83 -10.50
CA PHE A 53 -2.29 2.87 -9.64
C PHE A 53 -2.51 3.50 -8.25
N ALA A 54 -3.74 3.45 -7.80
CA ALA A 54 -4.12 3.83 -6.44
C ALA A 54 -4.29 2.55 -5.63
N ASN A 55 -3.35 2.25 -4.73
CA ASN A 55 -3.16 0.92 -4.17
C ASN A 55 -3.01 -0.14 -5.28
N GLU A 56 -3.95 -1.09 -5.38
CA GLU A 56 -3.97 -2.11 -6.43
C GLU A 56 -4.72 -1.65 -7.69
N ARG A 57 -5.65 -0.69 -7.54
CA ARG A 57 -6.54 -0.22 -8.61
C ARG A 57 -5.75 0.50 -9.70
N ARG A 58 -5.84 0.03 -10.94
CA ARG A 58 -5.37 0.78 -12.12
C ARG A 58 -6.29 1.97 -12.35
N CYS A 59 -5.71 3.16 -12.47
CA CYS A 59 -6.42 4.42 -12.65
C CYS A 59 -6.00 5.11 -13.95
N THR A 60 -6.97 5.60 -14.68
CA THR A 60 -6.77 6.38 -15.92
C THR A 60 -7.07 7.86 -15.71
N THR A 61 -7.80 8.19 -14.64
CA THR A 61 -8.20 9.55 -14.27
C THR A 61 -7.85 9.85 -12.82
N TRP A 62 -7.77 11.14 -12.47
CA TRP A 62 -7.59 11.58 -11.09
C TRP A 62 -8.82 11.28 -10.22
N GLU A 63 -10.03 11.27 -10.81
CA GLU A 63 -11.25 10.94 -10.08
C GLU A 63 -11.19 9.52 -9.53
N GLU A 64 -10.72 8.54 -10.31
CA GLU A 64 -10.54 7.16 -9.87
C GLU A 64 -9.53 7.04 -8.71
N VAL A 65 -8.46 7.86 -8.73
CA VAL A 65 -7.48 7.93 -7.61
C VAL A 65 -8.15 8.47 -6.35
N ILE A 66 -8.95 9.55 -6.49
CA ILE A 66 -9.66 10.18 -5.38
C ILE A 66 -10.73 9.25 -4.81
N GLU A 67 -11.47 8.54 -5.67
CA GLU A 67 -12.44 7.53 -5.25
C GLU A 67 -11.81 6.45 -4.38
N GLU A 68 -10.65 5.91 -4.79
CA GLU A 68 -9.93 4.90 -4.01
C GLU A 68 -9.46 5.46 -2.67
N GLY A 69 -8.96 6.70 -2.64
CA GLY A 69 -8.62 7.39 -1.40
C GLY A 69 -9.80 7.56 -0.45
N ARG A 70 -10.98 7.92 -0.98
CA ARG A 70 -12.24 8.01 -0.21
C ARG A 70 -12.69 6.64 0.30
N ALA A 71 -12.61 5.61 -0.55
CA ALA A 71 -13.02 4.24 -0.22
C ALA A 71 -12.25 3.65 0.98
N MET A 72 -11.03 4.11 1.24
CA MET A 72 -10.24 3.68 2.41
C MET A 72 -10.18 4.74 3.53
N ASN A 73 -10.92 5.85 3.42
CA ASN A 73 -10.83 6.98 4.34
C ASN A 73 -9.37 7.45 4.53
N ALA A 74 -8.64 7.66 3.42
CA ALA A 74 -7.24 8.02 3.45
C ALA A 74 -7.01 9.37 4.16
N THR A 75 -6.03 9.42 5.07
CA THR A 75 -5.59 10.65 5.75
C THR A 75 -4.31 11.21 5.13
N GLY A 76 -3.66 10.44 4.28
CA GLY A 76 -2.49 10.86 3.51
C GLY A 76 -2.22 9.96 2.32
N THR A 77 -1.29 10.41 1.47
CA THR A 77 -0.87 9.70 0.26
C THR A 77 0.64 9.66 0.15
N GLY A 78 1.19 8.48 -0.16
CA GLY A 78 2.57 8.32 -0.60
C GLY A 78 2.63 8.21 -2.12
N ILE A 79 3.22 9.19 -2.79
CA ILE A 79 3.42 9.20 -4.24
C ILE A 79 4.70 8.42 -4.55
N THR A 80 4.53 7.31 -5.26
CA THR A 80 5.59 6.39 -5.66
C THR A 80 5.51 6.09 -7.16
N GLY A 81 6.31 5.15 -7.63
CA GLY A 81 6.36 4.76 -9.04
C GLY A 81 7.63 4.00 -9.34
N GLY A 82 8.13 4.17 -10.56
CA GLY A 82 9.54 4.04 -10.86
C GLY A 82 10.28 5.14 -10.12
N ASP A 83 10.37 6.34 -10.70
CA ASP A 83 10.78 7.54 -9.97
C ASP A 83 9.79 8.70 -10.30
N PRO A 84 9.00 9.18 -9.33
CA PRO A 84 8.04 10.26 -9.54
C PRO A 84 8.65 11.54 -10.11
N MET A 85 9.92 11.84 -9.80
CA MET A 85 10.59 13.05 -10.28
C MET A 85 11.05 12.97 -11.74
N LEU A 86 10.94 11.80 -12.39
CA LEU A 86 11.05 11.69 -13.85
C LEU A 86 9.80 12.17 -14.60
N ASP A 87 8.70 12.36 -13.87
CA ASP A 87 7.47 12.94 -14.39
C ASP A 87 6.97 14.03 -13.41
N MET A 88 7.78 15.09 -13.23
CA MET A 88 7.53 16.13 -12.24
C MET A 88 6.18 16.81 -12.43
N ASP A 89 5.77 17.04 -13.68
CA ASP A 89 4.50 17.72 -13.95
C ASP A 89 3.33 16.86 -13.49
N LYS A 90 3.35 15.55 -13.75
CA LYS A 90 2.33 14.61 -13.29
C LYS A 90 2.36 14.44 -11.77
N THR A 91 3.56 14.41 -11.17
CA THR A 91 3.72 14.35 -9.71
C THR A 91 3.20 15.63 -9.03
N LEU A 92 3.49 16.80 -9.60
CA LEU A 92 2.98 18.07 -9.11
C LEU A 92 1.46 18.16 -9.23
N GLU A 93 0.91 17.68 -10.33
CA GLU A 93 -0.54 17.59 -10.52
C GLU A 93 -1.17 16.63 -9.50
N ALA A 94 -0.54 15.48 -9.22
CA ALA A 94 -0.99 14.56 -8.16
C ALA A 94 -1.11 15.27 -6.81
N VAL A 95 -0.08 16.03 -6.40
CA VAL A 95 -0.11 16.79 -5.13
C VAL A 95 -1.30 17.76 -5.11
N ARG A 96 -1.52 18.51 -6.20
CA ARG A 96 -2.61 19.47 -6.30
C ARG A 96 -3.99 18.82 -6.22
N GLN A 97 -4.20 17.73 -6.97
CA GLN A 97 -5.46 16.98 -6.99
C GLN A 97 -5.78 16.38 -5.60
N LEU A 98 -4.78 15.80 -4.93
CA LEU A 98 -4.94 15.25 -3.58
C LEU A 98 -5.29 16.35 -2.57
N LYS A 99 -4.58 17.49 -2.57
CA LYS A 99 -4.87 18.59 -1.67
C LYS A 99 -6.23 19.25 -1.96
N ALA A 100 -6.62 19.34 -3.22
CA ALA A 100 -7.93 19.87 -3.61
C ALA A 100 -9.07 18.95 -3.15
N ALA A 101 -8.90 17.62 -3.25
CA ALA A 101 -9.94 16.65 -2.93
C ALA A 101 -10.10 16.36 -1.43
N PHE A 102 -8.98 16.36 -0.67
CA PHE A 102 -8.95 15.93 0.73
C PHE A 102 -8.61 17.05 1.71
N GLY A 103 -8.23 18.23 1.21
CA GLY A 103 -7.89 19.40 2.04
C GLY A 103 -6.41 19.46 2.43
N ALA A 104 -6.03 20.58 3.05
CA ALA A 104 -4.64 20.88 3.40
C ALA A 104 -4.03 19.92 4.44
N SER A 105 -4.85 19.35 5.30
CA SER A 105 -4.41 18.38 6.33
C SER A 105 -4.10 16.99 5.81
N HIS A 106 -4.46 16.68 4.55
CA HIS A 106 -4.11 15.40 3.94
C HIS A 106 -2.61 15.36 3.67
N HIS A 107 -1.87 14.53 4.40
CA HIS A 107 -0.42 14.45 4.28
C HIS A 107 0.00 13.83 2.95
N VAL A 108 0.83 14.53 2.18
CA VAL A 108 1.34 14.04 0.89
C VAL A 108 2.86 13.94 0.95
N HIS A 109 3.40 12.75 0.70
CA HIS A 109 4.83 12.60 0.51
C HIS A 109 5.16 11.95 -0.83
N ALA A 110 6.38 12.17 -1.31
CA ALA A 110 6.90 11.57 -2.54
C ALA A 110 8.26 10.93 -2.32
N TYR A 111 8.57 9.96 -3.17
CA TYR A 111 9.87 9.29 -3.22
C TYR A 111 10.66 9.76 -4.44
N THR A 112 12.00 9.81 -4.33
CA THR A 112 12.87 10.04 -5.48
C THR A 112 14.28 9.50 -5.25
N SER A 113 14.88 8.97 -6.30
CA SER A 113 16.31 8.63 -6.37
C SER A 113 17.13 9.67 -7.16
N ILE A 114 16.50 10.76 -7.58
CA ILE A 114 17.07 11.78 -8.45
C ILE A 114 17.29 13.07 -7.68
N PRO A 115 18.49 13.67 -7.74
CA PRO A 115 18.67 15.08 -7.41
C PRO A 115 18.02 15.92 -8.51
N PHE A 116 16.93 16.60 -8.21
CA PHE A 116 16.27 17.50 -9.14
C PHE A 116 16.65 18.97 -8.89
N ASP A 117 16.30 19.86 -9.84
CA ASP A 117 16.59 21.29 -9.75
C ASP A 117 16.04 21.88 -8.42
N PRO A 118 16.90 22.45 -7.55
CA PRO A 118 16.48 23.06 -6.29
C PRO A 118 15.37 24.10 -6.42
N ALA A 119 15.30 24.81 -7.55
CA ALA A 119 14.23 25.80 -7.80
C ALA A 119 12.83 25.16 -7.84
N LYS A 120 12.73 23.87 -8.15
CA LYS A 120 11.47 23.13 -8.16
C LYS A 120 10.94 22.83 -6.75
N ALA A 121 11.79 22.79 -5.74
CA ALA A 121 11.38 22.52 -4.36
C ALA A 121 10.32 23.52 -3.87
N ALA A 122 10.48 24.81 -4.16
CA ALA A 122 9.51 25.84 -3.80
C ALA A 122 8.14 25.62 -4.48
N VAL A 123 8.13 25.12 -5.71
CA VAL A 123 6.89 24.82 -6.45
C VAL A 123 6.14 23.66 -5.80
N PHE A 124 6.85 22.61 -5.40
CA PHE A 124 6.26 21.46 -4.69
C PHE A 124 5.76 21.85 -3.29
N GLY A 125 6.52 22.64 -2.54
CA GLY A 125 6.09 23.15 -1.23
C GLY A 125 4.82 24.02 -1.33
N LEU A 126 4.75 24.93 -2.29
CA LEU A 126 3.56 25.73 -2.55
C LEU A 126 2.35 24.90 -3.02
N ALA A 127 2.57 23.79 -3.68
CA ALA A 127 1.50 22.87 -4.07
C ALA A 127 1.00 22.03 -2.88
N GLY A 128 1.76 21.98 -1.77
CA GLY A 128 1.39 21.25 -0.55
C GLY A 128 2.07 19.89 -0.39
N LEU A 129 3.22 19.65 -1.03
CA LEU A 129 4.03 18.47 -0.71
C LEU A 129 4.57 18.63 0.71
N ASP A 130 4.22 17.70 1.61
CA ASP A 130 4.58 17.80 3.04
C ASP A 130 5.91 17.12 3.35
N GLU A 131 6.25 16.04 2.63
CA GLU A 131 7.45 15.24 2.91
C GLU A 131 8.04 14.68 1.60
N ILE A 132 9.37 14.60 1.53
CA ILE A 132 10.08 13.97 0.42
C ILE A 132 11.11 12.97 0.96
N ARG A 133 11.16 11.77 0.35
CA ARG A 133 12.06 10.68 0.72
C ARG A 133 13.06 10.42 -0.38
N PHE A 134 14.32 10.68 -0.07
CA PHE A 134 15.41 10.41 -1.00
C PHE A 134 15.89 8.96 -0.88
N HIS A 135 15.99 8.31 -2.01
CA HIS A 135 16.62 7.01 -2.17
C HIS A 135 18.03 7.21 -2.71
N LEU A 136 19.04 7.08 -1.84
CA LEU A 136 20.43 7.41 -2.16
C LEU A 136 21.12 6.22 -2.87
N LEU A 137 21.08 6.18 -4.19
CA LEU A 137 21.57 5.05 -5.00
C LEU A 137 23.05 4.74 -4.78
N ASP A 138 23.88 5.76 -4.55
CA ASP A 138 25.31 5.64 -4.29
C ASP A 138 25.62 5.59 -2.79
N GLY A 139 24.60 5.60 -1.93
CA GLY A 139 24.72 5.55 -0.46
C GLY A 139 25.37 6.78 0.15
N THR A 140 25.42 7.93 -0.58
CA THR A 140 25.95 9.19 -0.08
C THR A 140 24.97 10.35 -0.27
N THR A 141 25.11 11.41 0.52
CA THR A 141 24.27 12.62 0.40
C THR A 141 24.78 13.61 -0.62
N THR A 142 25.99 13.44 -1.14
CA THR A 142 26.77 14.47 -1.85
C THR A 142 26.00 15.10 -3.00
N LYS A 143 25.45 14.32 -3.91
CA LYS A 143 24.73 14.83 -5.10
C LYS A 143 23.32 15.32 -4.79
N TYR A 144 22.76 14.95 -3.65
CA TYR A 144 21.37 15.31 -3.25
C TYR A 144 21.31 16.54 -2.35
N ARG A 145 22.44 16.96 -1.77
CA ARG A 145 22.54 18.00 -0.74
C ARG A 145 21.80 19.28 -1.09
N GLU A 146 22.04 19.82 -2.27
CA GLU A 146 21.43 21.10 -2.70
C GLU A 146 19.90 20.97 -2.78
N THR A 147 19.41 19.87 -3.35
CA THR A 147 17.98 19.58 -3.45
C THR A 147 17.35 19.38 -2.07
N MET A 148 18.01 18.64 -1.16
CA MET A 148 17.55 18.44 0.23
C MET A 148 17.43 19.76 0.97
N VAL A 149 18.44 20.62 0.87
CA VAL A 149 18.43 21.96 1.49
C VAL A 149 17.30 22.83 0.95
N ALA A 150 17.09 22.80 -0.36
CA ALA A 150 16.01 23.56 -1.00
C ALA A 150 14.61 23.04 -0.58
N CYS A 151 14.43 21.72 -0.47
CA CYS A 151 13.19 21.12 0.03
C CYS A 151 12.89 21.54 1.47
N ALA A 152 13.88 21.45 2.36
CA ALA A 152 13.72 21.91 3.73
C ALA A 152 13.42 23.42 3.83
N ALA A 153 14.07 24.24 3.02
CA ALA A 153 13.80 25.69 2.94
C ALA A 153 12.40 26.00 2.41
N ALA A 154 11.83 25.11 1.60
CA ALA A 154 10.46 25.20 1.10
C ALA A 154 9.40 24.66 2.09
N GLY A 155 9.81 24.26 3.30
CA GLY A 155 8.92 23.70 4.32
C GLY A 155 8.56 22.22 4.11
N ILE A 156 9.25 21.53 3.21
CA ILE A 156 9.05 20.11 2.96
C ILE A 156 9.94 19.31 3.92
N THR A 157 9.36 18.40 4.68
CA THR A 157 10.11 17.47 5.54
C THR A 157 10.98 16.55 4.67
N VAL A 158 12.28 16.47 5.00
CA VAL A 158 13.25 15.69 4.22
C VAL A 158 13.60 14.41 4.97
N GLY A 159 13.42 13.28 4.33
CA GLY A 159 13.83 11.97 4.82
C GLY A 159 14.69 11.20 3.81
N VAL A 160 15.29 10.13 4.29
CA VAL A 160 15.98 9.13 3.49
C VAL A 160 15.30 7.78 3.71
N GLU A 161 15.09 7.02 2.65
CA GLU A 161 14.54 5.66 2.74
C GLU A 161 15.33 4.70 1.85
N LEU A 162 15.88 3.65 2.47
CA LEU A 162 16.78 2.70 1.82
C LEU A 162 16.45 1.25 2.22
N PRO A 163 16.75 0.26 1.37
CA PRO A 163 16.81 -1.13 1.80
C PRO A 163 18.01 -1.32 2.74
N CYS A 164 17.84 -2.16 3.74
CA CYS A 164 18.93 -2.55 4.62
C CYS A 164 19.67 -3.74 4.00
N GLU A 165 20.69 -3.46 3.17
CA GLU A 165 21.46 -4.43 2.40
C GLU A 165 22.67 -4.92 3.22
N PRO A 166 22.76 -6.21 3.64
CA PRO A 166 23.82 -6.72 4.50
C PRO A 166 25.23 -6.58 3.91
N ASP A 167 25.38 -6.66 2.59
CA ASP A 167 26.67 -6.50 1.90
C ASP A 167 27.15 -5.04 1.80
N LYS A 168 26.29 -4.07 2.19
CA LYS A 168 26.62 -2.63 2.25
C LYS A 168 26.75 -2.09 3.68
N GLU A 169 26.99 -2.95 4.66
CA GLU A 169 27.07 -2.58 6.09
C GLU A 169 27.95 -1.36 6.33
N SER A 170 29.21 -1.39 5.84
CA SER A 170 30.16 -0.29 6.07
C SER A 170 29.67 1.03 5.47
N GLN A 171 29.01 1.00 4.32
CA GLN A 171 28.45 2.17 3.65
C GLN A 171 27.27 2.73 4.44
N LEU A 172 26.39 1.87 4.94
CA LEU A 172 25.24 2.29 5.76
C LEU A 172 25.68 2.90 7.08
N PHE A 173 26.73 2.38 7.74
CA PHE A 173 27.31 3.02 8.93
C PHE A 173 27.93 4.39 8.63
N ALA A 174 28.67 4.53 7.51
CA ALA A 174 29.22 5.81 7.10
C ALA A 174 28.12 6.85 6.78
N LEU A 175 27.03 6.40 6.18
CA LEU A 175 25.87 7.25 5.88
C LEU A 175 25.27 7.87 7.15
N LEU A 176 25.28 7.19 8.30
CA LEU A 176 24.76 7.76 9.56
C LEU A 176 25.45 9.10 9.91
N ASP A 177 26.75 9.21 9.67
CA ASP A 177 27.50 10.46 9.93
C ASP A 177 27.20 11.54 8.87
N GLU A 178 27.04 11.14 7.60
CA GLU A 178 26.71 12.09 6.53
C GLU A 178 25.33 12.72 6.70
N LEU A 179 24.34 11.97 7.19
CA LEU A 179 22.98 12.45 7.40
C LEU A 179 22.92 13.60 8.42
N GLU A 180 23.84 13.68 9.37
CA GLU A 180 23.92 14.82 10.30
C GLU A 180 24.32 16.15 9.61
N THR A 181 24.87 16.08 8.41
CA THR A 181 25.37 17.25 7.66
C THR A 181 24.34 17.83 6.68
N VAL A 182 23.15 17.25 6.61
CA VAL A 182 22.05 17.64 5.72
C VAL A 182 20.75 17.76 6.54
N PRO A 183 19.73 18.50 6.07
CA PRO A 183 18.50 18.74 6.83
C PRO A 183 17.53 17.53 6.81
N VAL A 184 18.06 16.35 7.10
CA VAL A 184 17.27 15.11 7.16
C VAL A 184 16.71 14.95 8.57
N THR A 185 15.41 14.67 8.67
CA THR A 185 14.70 14.48 9.94
C THR A 185 14.52 13.01 10.30
N PHE A 186 14.59 12.11 9.31
CA PHE A 186 14.48 10.67 9.55
C PHE A 186 15.22 9.83 8.48
N LEU A 187 15.64 8.64 8.91
CA LEU A 187 16.11 7.55 8.05
C LEU A 187 15.17 6.34 8.22
N ASN A 188 14.53 5.92 7.15
CA ASN A 188 13.81 4.66 7.11
C ASN A 188 14.67 3.57 6.48
N LEU A 189 14.89 2.50 7.21
CA LEU A 189 15.48 1.27 6.67
C LEU A 189 14.38 0.26 6.44
N ASN A 190 14.24 -0.20 5.22
CA ASN A 190 13.35 -1.30 4.86
C ASN A 190 14.13 -2.61 4.96
N GLU A 191 13.57 -3.63 5.59
CA GLU A 191 14.11 -4.97 5.49
C GLU A 191 14.21 -5.35 4.01
N LEU A 192 15.39 -5.86 3.59
CA LEU A 192 15.59 -6.30 2.22
C LEU A 192 14.69 -7.51 1.93
N GLU A 193 13.95 -7.45 0.84
CA GLU A 193 13.01 -8.50 0.44
C GLU A 193 13.46 -9.16 -0.86
N ILE A 194 13.39 -10.48 -0.90
CA ILE A 194 13.63 -11.30 -2.10
C ILE A 194 12.26 -11.65 -2.67
N THR A 195 11.96 -11.13 -3.83
CA THR A 195 10.67 -11.30 -4.54
C THR A 195 10.90 -11.92 -5.90
N VAL A 196 9.84 -12.36 -6.56
CA VAL A 196 9.93 -12.89 -7.94
C VAL A 196 10.59 -11.89 -8.89
N GLY A 197 10.39 -10.57 -8.66
CA GLY A 197 10.92 -9.51 -9.53
C GLY A 197 12.43 -9.24 -9.37
N ASN A 198 13.07 -9.70 -8.29
CA ASN A 198 14.47 -9.44 -8.00
C ASN A 198 15.30 -10.68 -7.62
N GLN A 199 14.68 -11.86 -7.58
CA GLN A 199 15.32 -13.09 -7.08
C GLN A 199 16.63 -13.40 -7.76
N ASP A 200 16.68 -13.36 -9.10
CA ASP A 200 17.91 -13.70 -9.87
C ASP A 200 19.07 -12.77 -9.47
N ASN A 201 18.81 -11.49 -9.28
CA ASN A 201 19.82 -10.53 -8.84
C ASN A 201 20.27 -10.79 -7.40
N MET A 202 19.33 -11.13 -6.52
CA MET A 202 19.65 -11.45 -5.12
C MET A 202 20.44 -12.74 -5.00
N ASP A 203 20.15 -13.75 -5.81
CA ASP A 203 20.91 -15.00 -5.89
C ASP A 203 22.35 -14.76 -6.36
N VAL A 204 22.53 -13.91 -7.38
CA VAL A 204 23.89 -13.51 -7.86
C VAL A 204 24.69 -12.79 -6.76
N ARG A 205 24.03 -12.01 -5.90
CA ARG A 205 24.63 -11.33 -4.75
C ARG A 205 24.81 -12.25 -3.54
N GLY A 206 24.37 -13.49 -3.60
CA GLY A 206 24.49 -14.49 -2.54
C GLY A 206 23.52 -14.33 -1.37
N PHE A 207 22.41 -13.63 -1.57
CA PHE A 207 21.37 -13.51 -0.55
C PHE A 207 20.46 -14.73 -0.52
N ASN A 208 20.06 -15.12 0.69
CA ASN A 208 19.08 -16.17 0.94
C ASN A 208 17.90 -15.61 1.72
N LEU A 209 16.75 -16.30 1.63
CA LEU A 209 15.62 -16.01 2.50
C LEU A 209 15.96 -16.32 3.96
N SER A 210 15.52 -15.47 4.88
CA SER A 210 15.77 -15.60 6.32
C SER A 210 15.05 -16.78 6.97
N GLY A 211 14.21 -17.49 6.21
CA GLY A 211 13.32 -18.53 6.69
C GLY A 211 11.98 -18.01 7.20
N GLY A 212 11.00 -18.90 7.34
CA GLY A 212 9.62 -18.53 7.68
C GLY A 212 8.75 -18.19 6.46
N ILE A 213 7.72 -17.40 6.66
CA ILE A 213 6.70 -17.08 5.66
C ILE A 213 6.91 -15.70 4.99
N THR A 214 7.97 -14.98 5.36
CA THR A 214 8.25 -13.64 4.82
C THR A 214 9.30 -13.68 3.71
N ALA A 215 9.27 -12.69 2.84
CA ALA A 215 10.25 -12.49 1.77
C ALA A 215 11.59 -11.87 2.26
N ALA A 216 11.82 -11.78 3.57
CA ALA A 216 12.99 -11.12 4.16
C ALA A 216 14.30 -11.82 3.80
N ALA A 217 15.33 -11.05 3.44
CA ALA A 217 16.68 -11.53 3.21
C ALA A 217 17.42 -11.75 4.54
N GLU A 218 18.20 -12.83 4.61
CA GLU A 218 19.03 -13.17 5.78
C GLU A 218 20.02 -12.04 6.10
N GLY A 219 20.16 -11.73 7.38
CA GLY A 219 21.08 -10.68 7.88
C GLY A 219 20.54 -9.25 7.83
N SER A 220 19.52 -8.94 7.02
CA SER A 220 18.97 -7.59 6.90
C SER A 220 18.44 -7.04 8.22
N ALA A 221 17.60 -7.77 8.94
CA ALA A 221 17.06 -7.34 10.22
C ALA A 221 18.17 -7.15 11.28
N ALA A 222 19.14 -8.06 11.33
CA ALA A 222 20.25 -7.97 12.29
C ALA A 222 21.10 -6.73 12.05
N LEU A 223 21.38 -6.38 10.79
CA LEU A 223 22.08 -5.14 10.43
C LEU A 223 21.25 -3.91 10.80
N ALA A 224 19.95 -3.89 10.47
CA ALA A 224 19.08 -2.76 10.78
C ALA A 224 19.01 -2.45 12.28
N LEU A 225 18.97 -3.48 13.12
CA LEU A 225 19.00 -3.29 14.58
C LEU A 225 20.33 -2.71 15.08
N ARG A 226 21.48 -3.10 14.50
CA ARG A 226 22.76 -2.50 14.83
C ARG A 226 22.83 -1.02 14.42
N LEU A 227 22.33 -0.70 13.22
CA LEU A 227 22.23 0.69 12.73
C LEU A 227 21.29 1.52 13.61
N LYS A 228 20.12 0.97 13.99
CA LYS A 228 19.18 1.66 14.90
C LYS A 228 19.82 1.96 16.25
N HIS A 229 20.57 1.02 16.80
CA HIS A 229 21.33 1.25 18.04
C HIS A 229 22.39 2.35 17.86
N ALA A 230 23.16 2.32 16.76
CA ALA A 230 24.18 3.33 16.47
C ALA A 230 23.59 4.73 16.21
N ALA A 231 22.34 4.79 15.74
CA ALA A 231 21.65 6.04 15.46
C ALA A 231 20.88 6.60 16.66
N SER A 232 20.84 5.93 17.80
CA SER A 232 20.00 6.28 18.96
C SER A 232 20.24 7.67 19.55
N SER A 233 21.40 8.29 19.32
CA SER A 233 21.75 9.63 19.78
C SER A 233 21.86 10.66 18.66
N ARG A 234 21.48 10.31 17.43
CA ARG A 234 21.55 11.18 16.27
C ARG A 234 20.41 12.21 16.25
N PRO A 235 20.56 13.35 15.56
CA PRO A 235 19.54 14.39 15.50
C PRO A 235 18.36 14.05 14.55
N TYR A 236 18.29 12.84 14.04
CA TYR A 236 17.22 12.33 13.18
C TYR A 236 16.70 10.98 13.71
N HIS A 237 15.44 10.67 13.42
CA HIS A 237 14.86 9.39 13.81
C HIS A 237 15.24 8.27 12.84
N LEU A 238 15.64 7.08 13.34
CA LEU A 238 15.83 5.90 12.52
C LEU A 238 14.71 4.89 12.77
N LYS A 239 13.92 4.65 11.72
CA LYS A 239 12.90 3.61 11.71
C LYS A 239 13.37 2.39 10.93
N PHE A 240 13.07 1.20 11.46
CA PHE A 240 13.23 -0.06 10.74
C PHE A 240 11.85 -0.67 10.43
N CYS A 241 11.57 -0.89 9.14
CA CYS A 241 10.35 -1.47 8.62
C CYS A 241 10.59 -2.91 8.21
N THR A 242 10.05 -3.88 8.96
CA THR A 242 10.21 -5.31 8.66
C THR A 242 9.25 -5.76 7.56
N ALA A 243 9.66 -6.76 6.76
CA ALA A 243 8.81 -7.41 5.75
C ALA A 243 7.53 -7.97 6.41
N LYS A 244 7.69 -8.65 7.54
CA LYS A 244 6.56 -9.18 8.32
C LYS A 244 5.54 -8.09 8.69
N TYR A 245 6.02 -6.91 9.12
CA TYR A 245 5.11 -5.83 9.52
C TYR A 245 4.41 -5.20 8.31
N LYS A 246 5.08 -5.09 7.17
CA LYS A 246 4.44 -4.60 5.93
C LYS A 246 3.25 -5.48 5.54
N ASP A 247 3.40 -6.81 5.58
CA ASP A 247 2.36 -7.76 5.19
C ASP A 247 1.28 -7.91 6.27
N ALA A 248 1.68 -8.27 7.49
CA ALA A 248 0.75 -8.61 8.58
C ALA A 248 0.20 -7.37 9.32
N GLY A 249 0.84 -6.22 9.22
CA GLY A 249 0.41 -4.98 9.88
C GLY A 249 -0.19 -3.98 8.89
N GLN A 250 0.65 -3.37 8.08
CA GLN A 250 0.25 -2.25 7.22
C GLN A 250 -0.81 -2.63 6.19
N LEU A 251 -0.63 -3.74 5.47
CA LEU A 251 -1.58 -4.21 4.46
C LEU A 251 -2.92 -4.60 5.10
N ARG A 252 -2.90 -5.34 6.21
CA ARG A 252 -4.12 -5.74 6.92
C ARG A 252 -4.88 -4.54 7.50
N ASN A 253 -4.19 -3.57 8.09
CA ASN A 253 -4.83 -2.34 8.57
C ASN A 253 -5.49 -1.55 7.43
N ARG A 254 -4.86 -1.51 6.24
CA ARG A 254 -5.46 -0.90 5.06
C ARG A 254 -6.70 -1.67 4.60
N PHE A 255 -6.64 -3.00 4.56
CA PHE A 255 -7.78 -3.84 4.18
C PHE A 255 -8.95 -3.67 5.15
N ARG A 256 -8.68 -3.73 6.47
CA ARG A 256 -9.70 -3.46 7.49
C ARG A 256 -10.37 -2.12 7.28
N ARG A 257 -9.58 -1.07 7.10
CA ARG A 257 -10.06 0.29 6.94
C ARG A 257 -10.94 0.44 5.69
N ARG A 258 -10.50 -0.11 4.56
CA ARG A 258 -11.26 -0.11 3.32
C ARG A 258 -12.51 -0.99 3.41
N GLY A 259 -12.38 -2.18 3.97
CA GLY A 259 -13.51 -3.08 4.22
C GLY A 259 -14.59 -2.37 5.02
N GLN A 260 -14.25 -1.82 6.20
CA GLN A 260 -15.20 -1.09 7.04
C GLN A 260 -15.92 0.07 6.31
N ALA A 261 -15.22 0.75 5.41
CA ALA A 261 -15.77 1.89 4.66
C ALA A 261 -16.63 1.48 3.45
N THR A 262 -16.48 0.25 2.94
CA THR A 262 -17.10 -0.19 1.68
C THR A 262 -17.97 -1.44 1.80
N LEU A 263 -18.19 -1.95 3.02
CA LEU A 263 -19.13 -3.05 3.26
C LEU A 263 -20.51 -2.72 2.71
N ARG A 264 -21.09 -3.69 2.00
CA ARG A 264 -22.50 -3.68 1.62
C ARG A 264 -23.35 -4.19 2.80
N PRO A 265 -24.66 -3.93 2.85
CA PRO A 265 -25.53 -4.32 3.98
C PRO A 265 -25.47 -5.81 4.34
N TYR A 266 -25.24 -6.67 3.36
CA TYR A 266 -25.22 -8.13 3.52
C TYR A 266 -23.83 -8.70 3.82
N GLU A 267 -22.77 -7.89 3.82
CA GLU A 267 -21.40 -8.32 3.98
C GLU A 267 -20.92 -8.19 5.41
N VAL A 268 -19.97 -9.02 5.80
CA VAL A 268 -19.28 -8.94 7.08
C VAL A 268 -17.76 -8.94 6.87
N LEU A 269 -17.05 -8.19 7.72
CA LEU A 269 -15.61 -8.22 7.76
C LEU A 269 -15.14 -9.38 8.65
N SER A 270 -14.28 -10.25 8.12
CA SER A 270 -13.72 -11.37 8.86
C SER A 270 -12.63 -10.93 9.84
N ASP A 271 -12.20 -11.84 10.72
CA ASP A 271 -11.05 -11.62 11.61
C ASP A 271 -9.71 -11.48 10.83
N ASP A 272 -9.68 -11.96 9.59
CA ASP A 272 -8.52 -11.84 8.69
C ASP A 272 -8.57 -10.62 7.78
N ASP A 273 -9.50 -9.69 8.04
CA ASP A 273 -9.69 -8.45 7.30
C ASP A 273 -10.12 -8.65 5.83
N THR A 274 -10.71 -9.80 5.51
CA THR A 274 -11.42 -10.10 4.26
C THR A 274 -12.91 -9.84 4.42
N ILE A 275 -13.65 -9.79 3.32
CA ILE A 275 -15.11 -9.62 3.32
C ILE A 275 -15.75 -10.97 3.00
N LEU A 276 -16.71 -11.37 3.85
CA LEU A 276 -17.51 -12.60 3.71
C LEU A 276 -18.94 -12.26 3.38
N PHE A 277 -19.55 -13.07 2.53
CA PHE A 277 -20.97 -13.06 2.22
C PHE A 277 -21.45 -14.41 1.69
N GLY A 278 -22.76 -14.62 1.67
CA GLY A 278 -23.39 -15.77 1.06
C GLY A 278 -23.73 -15.51 -0.39
N ALA A 279 -23.82 -16.56 -1.21
CA ALA A 279 -24.24 -16.45 -2.59
C ALA A 279 -25.02 -17.69 -3.04
N VAL A 280 -25.99 -17.46 -3.97
CA VAL A 280 -26.75 -18.51 -4.65
C VAL A 280 -26.49 -18.38 -6.15
N GLN A 281 -26.10 -19.47 -6.80
CA GLN A 281 -25.91 -19.49 -8.24
C GLN A 281 -27.25 -19.35 -8.98
N THR A 282 -27.29 -18.47 -9.99
CA THR A 282 -28.47 -18.29 -10.85
C THR A 282 -28.03 -17.89 -12.25
N SER A 283 -28.90 -18.17 -13.25
CA SER A 283 -28.64 -17.72 -14.62
C SER A 283 -28.97 -16.23 -14.80
N PRO A 284 -28.40 -15.54 -15.80
CA PRO A 284 -28.80 -14.18 -16.12
C PRO A 284 -30.28 -14.04 -16.50
N GLU A 285 -30.89 -15.10 -17.03
CA GLU A 285 -32.29 -15.12 -17.47
C GLU A 285 -33.25 -15.20 -16.30
N ASP A 286 -32.86 -15.92 -15.23
CA ASP A 286 -33.69 -16.17 -14.04
C ASP A 286 -33.41 -15.18 -12.90
N ALA A 287 -32.31 -14.41 -12.98
CA ALA A 287 -31.77 -13.62 -11.87
C ALA A 287 -32.77 -12.64 -11.22
N GLU A 288 -33.64 -11.98 -12.02
CA GLU A 288 -34.63 -11.04 -11.52
C GLU A 288 -35.76 -11.76 -10.77
N ASP A 289 -36.23 -12.86 -11.33
CA ASP A 289 -37.31 -13.66 -10.75
C ASP A 289 -36.81 -14.37 -9.47
N ASP A 290 -35.66 -15.02 -9.51
CA ASP A 290 -35.02 -15.67 -8.37
C ASP A 290 -34.75 -14.67 -7.23
N MET A 291 -34.22 -13.47 -7.56
CA MET A 291 -33.95 -12.45 -6.56
C MET A 291 -35.24 -11.98 -5.87
N ASN A 292 -36.33 -11.78 -6.63
CA ASN A 292 -37.62 -11.38 -6.09
C ASN A 292 -38.24 -12.48 -5.22
N GLU A 293 -38.14 -13.75 -5.65
CA GLU A 293 -38.62 -14.90 -4.89
C GLU A 293 -37.86 -15.06 -3.57
N LEU A 294 -36.52 -15.02 -3.63
CA LEU A 294 -35.68 -15.12 -2.43
C LEU A 294 -35.88 -13.96 -1.46
N GLN A 295 -35.99 -12.72 -1.97
CA GLN A 295 -36.29 -11.54 -1.12
C GLN A 295 -37.62 -11.69 -0.41
N SER A 296 -38.68 -12.17 -1.11
CA SER A 296 -39.98 -12.38 -0.53
C SER A 296 -39.98 -13.54 0.47
N ALA A 297 -39.38 -14.67 0.13
CA ALA A 297 -39.34 -15.86 0.97
C ALA A 297 -38.60 -15.62 2.30
N MET A 298 -37.51 -14.83 2.25
CA MET A 298 -36.65 -14.55 3.40
C MET A 298 -37.00 -13.22 4.08
N ASP A 299 -38.07 -12.54 3.68
CA ASP A 299 -38.50 -11.22 4.22
C ASP A 299 -37.35 -10.19 4.22
N MET A 300 -36.60 -10.11 3.14
CA MET A 300 -35.39 -9.28 3.04
C MET A 300 -35.71 -7.87 2.57
N ALA A 301 -35.16 -6.87 3.25
CA ALA A 301 -35.27 -5.48 2.81
C ALA A 301 -34.53 -5.21 1.49
N PRO A 302 -34.98 -4.24 0.67
CA PRO A 302 -34.24 -3.82 -0.53
C PRO A 302 -32.80 -3.46 -0.22
N GLY A 303 -31.86 -3.96 -1.05
CA GLY A 303 -30.42 -3.72 -0.91
C GLY A 303 -29.67 -4.74 -0.04
N TRP A 304 -30.38 -5.67 0.60
CA TRP A 304 -29.75 -6.79 1.32
C TRP A 304 -29.46 -8.01 0.43
N MET A 305 -29.83 -7.94 -0.83
CA MET A 305 -29.41 -8.88 -1.88
C MET A 305 -29.00 -8.10 -3.11
N ARG A 306 -28.11 -8.67 -3.89
CA ARG A 306 -27.61 -8.10 -5.14
C ARG A 306 -27.25 -9.20 -6.12
N TYR A 307 -27.68 -9.03 -7.37
CA TYR A 307 -27.19 -9.88 -8.46
C TYR A 307 -25.82 -9.41 -8.95
N ASP A 308 -24.85 -10.31 -9.02
CA ASP A 308 -23.56 -10.13 -9.67
C ASP A 308 -23.60 -10.82 -11.05
N ALA A 309 -23.68 -10.01 -12.10
CA ALA A 309 -23.78 -10.51 -13.47
C ALA A 309 -22.47 -11.11 -14.01
N VAL A 310 -21.33 -10.83 -13.38
CA VAL A 310 -20.03 -11.38 -13.79
C VAL A 310 -19.86 -12.80 -13.25
N GLN A 311 -20.28 -12.99 -12.00
CA GLN A 311 -20.21 -14.29 -11.33
C GLN A 311 -21.50 -15.10 -11.45
N GLU A 312 -22.54 -14.53 -12.07
CA GLU A 312 -23.87 -15.15 -12.28
C GLU A 312 -24.45 -15.71 -10.97
N ARG A 313 -24.48 -14.86 -9.93
CA ARG A 313 -24.93 -15.24 -8.59
C ARG A 313 -25.68 -14.11 -7.88
N ILE A 314 -26.60 -14.46 -6.98
CA ILE A 314 -27.25 -13.53 -6.05
C ILE A 314 -26.47 -13.52 -4.74
N GLU A 315 -25.87 -12.39 -4.41
CA GLU A 315 -25.13 -12.14 -3.17
C GLU A 315 -26.10 -11.74 -2.05
N MET A 316 -25.89 -12.23 -0.82
CA MET A 316 -26.77 -12.08 0.31
C MET A 316 -26.04 -12.25 1.65
N PRO A 317 -26.68 -11.99 2.82
CA PRO A 317 -26.08 -12.33 4.12
C PRO A 317 -25.72 -13.82 4.20
N LEU A 318 -24.56 -14.11 4.80
CA LEU A 318 -24.10 -15.50 4.97
C LEU A 318 -25.13 -16.37 5.72
N THR A 319 -25.77 -15.83 6.76
CA THR A 319 -26.77 -16.55 7.54
C THR A 319 -28.00 -16.95 6.70
N VAL A 320 -28.38 -16.11 5.73
CA VAL A 320 -29.48 -16.43 4.80
C VAL A 320 -29.04 -17.52 3.82
N ALA A 321 -27.82 -17.47 3.30
CA ALA A 321 -27.28 -18.52 2.45
C ALA A 321 -27.17 -19.86 3.18
N GLU A 322 -26.79 -19.89 4.47
CA GLU A 322 -26.77 -21.09 5.30
C GLU A 322 -28.18 -21.74 5.43
N GLU A 323 -29.21 -20.92 5.62
CA GLU A 323 -30.61 -21.41 5.65
C GLU A 323 -31.05 -21.94 4.28
N LEU A 324 -30.70 -21.25 3.19
CA LEU A 324 -31.04 -21.64 1.83
C LEU A 324 -30.30 -22.91 1.37
N ALA A 325 -29.12 -23.16 1.92
CA ALA A 325 -28.35 -24.38 1.60
C ALA A 325 -29.08 -25.69 1.96
N GLU A 326 -29.98 -25.64 2.92
CA GLU A 326 -30.83 -26.79 3.29
C GLU A 326 -32.04 -26.97 2.36
N LEU A 327 -32.42 -25.92 1.63
CA LEU A 327 -33.67 -25.84 0.87
C LEU A 327 -33.48 -25.93 -0.64
N LEU A 328 -32.36 -25.45 -1.15
CA LEU A 328 -32.09 -25.30 -2.58
C LEU A 328 -31.23 -26.45 -3.13
N GLU A 329 -31.54 -26.87 -4.35
CA GLU A 329 -30.72 -27.84 -5.11
C GLU A 329 -29.63 -27.17 -5.95
N VAL A 330 -29.69 -25.84 -6.15
CA VAL A 330 -28.67 -25.06 -6.83
C VAL A 330 -27.50 -24.76 -5.91
N PRO A 331 -26.27 -24.43 -6.46
CA PRO A 331 -25.12 -24.09 -5.63
C PRO A 331 -25.39 -22.93 -4.69
N VAL A 332 -25.20 -23.17 -3.40
CA VAL A 332 -25.19 -22.15 -2.34
C VAL A 332 -23.78 -22.11 -1.75
N MET A 333 -23.22 -20.91 -1.61
CA MET A 333 -21.80 -20.73 -1.34
C MET A 333 -21.58 -19.68 -0.25
N LEU A 334 -20.52 -19.88 0.54
CA LEU A 334 -19.80 -18.81 1.23
C LEU A 334 -18.72 -18.29 0.30
N VAL A 335 -18.65 -16.98 0.15
CA VAL A 335 -17.64 -16.31 -0.68
C VAL A 335 -16.80 -15.40 0.20
N GLU A 336 -15.50 -15.44 -0.02
CA GLU A 336 -14.51 -14.58 0.64
C GLU A 336 -13.75 -13.77 -0.40
N VAL A 337 -13.71 -12.43 -0.19
CA VAL A 337 -13.01 -11.52 -1.11
C VAL A 337 -12.08 -10.57 -0.37
N HIS A 338 -10.98 -10.15 -1.02
CA HIS A 338 -10.20 -9.04 -0.50
C HIS A 338 -10.99 -7.72 -0.61
N PRO A 339 -10.90 -6.83 0.38
CA PRO A 339 -11.55 -5.51 0.35
C PRO A 339 -10.76 -4.53 -0.55
N THR A 340 -10.43 -4.94 -1.78
CA THR A 340 -9.82 -4.12 -2.83
C THR A 340 -10.90 -3.58 -3.78
N HIS A 341 -10.52 -2.73 -4.73
CA HIS A 341 -11.47 -2.23 -5.74
C HIS A 341 -12.07 -3.37 -6.55
N GLU A 342 -11.23 -4.29 -7.00
CA GLU A 342 -11.58 -5.45 -7.82
C GLU A 342 -12.31 -6.53 -7.02
N ARG A 343 -12.25 -6.49 -5.68
CA ARG A 343 -12.86 -7.49 -4.79
C ARG A 343 -12.42 -8.92 -5.17
N LEU A 344 -11.10 -9.09 -5.29
CA LEU A 344 -10.52 -10.38 -5.67
C LEU A 344 -11.01 -11.50 -4.75
N GLU A 345 -11.65 -12.50 -5.35
CA GLU A 345 -12.10 -13.69 -4.64
C GLU A 345 -10.89 -14.54 -4.20
N VAL A 346 -10.85 -14.86 -2.92
CA VAL A 346 -9.74 -15.61 -2.29
C VAL A 346 -10.21 -16.88 -1.60
N GLY A 347 -11.50 -17.05 -1.42
CA GLY A 347 -12.11 -18.25 -0.86
C GLY A 347 -13.53 -18.45 -1.38
N LEU A 348 -13.87 -19.71 -1.66
CA LEU A 348 -15.22 -20.15 -2.00
C LEU A 348 -15.45 -21.50 -1.35
N VAL A 349 -16.54 -21.61 -0.57
CA VAL A 349 -16.95 -22.84 0.10
C VAL A 349 -18.40 -23.16 -0.25
N HIS A 350 -18.67 -24.32 -0.82
CA HIS A 350 -20.04 -24.79 -1.02
C HIS A 350 -20.68 -25.13 0.32
N LEU A 351 -21.86 -24.58 0.56
CA LEU A 351 -22.63 -24.78 1.79
C LEU A 351 -23.60 -25.97 1.67
N ASN A 352 -23.94 -26.37 0.46
CA ASN A 352 -24.74 -27.54 0.18
C ASN A 352 -23.98 -28.55 -0.70
N ASP A 353 -24.24 -29.85 -0.44
CA ASP A 353 -23.73 -30.94 -1.29
C ASP A 353 -24.54 -30.97 -2.59
N HIS A 354 -23.88 -30.75 -3.74
CA HIS A 354 -24.49 -31.08 -5.02
C HIS A 354 -24.50 -32.60 -5.15
N ARG A 355 -25.65 -33.16 -4.98
CA ARG A 355 -25.90 -34.57 -5.28
C ARG A 355 -26.28 -34.79 -6.74
#